data_2a2ae8d7dc143a7f1ad57d3c5e60733f
#
_entry.id   2a2ae8d7dc143a7f1ad57d3c5e60733f
#
_cell.length_a   1.000
_cell.length_b   1.000
_cell.length_c   1.000
_cell.angle_alpha   90.00
_cell.angle_beta   90.00
_cell.angle_gamma   90.00
#
_symmetry.space_group_name_H-M   'P 1'
#
loop_
_entity.id
_entity.type
_entity.pdbx_description
1 polymer ?
#
loop_
_entity_poly.entity_id
_entity_poly.type
_entity_poly.pdbx_seq_one_letter_code
_entity_poly.pdbx_strand_id
1 'polypeptide(L)'
;MKKILFTLLMALTLCSCYNKENREEILKVYNWADYIDEDVLANFPKWYEQQTGKKVRVIYQTFDINEVMLTKIERGHEDYDVVCPSEYIIERMLRKDLLLPIDTAFGKTANYIKNVSPYIVQQIDATSNNGRIAHRYAVPYMWGTAGILYNKVHVPLKDAQTWETLWNKKYRGKLLMKDSYRDSYGTALIWAHHKDLASGKTTVPQLMNDYSPEAIQTVEKNLKALKPNIEGWEADFGKETMTKGKAYLNMTWSGDAVWAIDEAKKVGVELGYEVPKEGSNIWFDGWVIPKYARNSKAAAYFINYLCQQDVALTNMETTGYVSSVAGKKVLEEMSDEEAYPHTINLAYFFGEKGRNAHLNPILYPDSSVVARCAMIHDAGDHTPEVLDMWSKVKGDNLGGGLVIFLLTVIAALTVFVAIKKYEHYKHRRLSRKHRRHHVIRL
;
A
#
# COMPACT_ATOMS: atom_id res chain seq x y z
N MET A 1 17.55 -23.66 55.78
CA MET A 1 17.14 -24.68 54.79
C MET A 1 15.89 -24.28 53.99
N LYS A 2 14.76 -23.85 54.59
CA LYS A 2 13.53 -23.51 53.84
C LYS A 2 13.71 -22.33 52.83
N LYS A 3 14.55 -21.31 53.14
CA LYS A 3 14.80 -20.18 52.23
C LYS A 3 15.68 -20.58 51.04
N ILE A 4 16.63 -21.48 51.22
CA ILE A 4 17.48 -21.98 50.12
C ILE A 4 16.66 -22.88 49.17
N LEU A 5 15.77 -23.71 49.71
CA LEU A 5 14.89 -24.56 48.92
C LEU A 5 13.88 -23.74 48.08
N PHE A 6 13.39 -22.61 48.62
CA PHE A 6 12.48 -21.70 47.88
C PHE A 6 13.21 -20.95 46.76
N THR A 7 14.48 -20.55 46.99
CA THR A 7 15.30 -19.89 45.95
C THR A 7 15.71 -20.88 44.86
N LEU A 8 15.99 -22.16 45.20
CA LEU A 8 16.26 -23.19 44.21
C LEU A 8 15.00 -23.55 43.38
N LEU A 9 13.81 -23.61 44.02
CA LEU A 9 12.55 -23.85 43.33
C LEU A 9 12.20 -22.71 42.38
N MET A 10 12.46 -21.44 42.78
CA MET A 10 12.24 -20.26 41.94
C MET A 10 13.26 -20.18 40.80
N ALA A 11 14.49 -20.64 40.99
CA ALA A 11 15.49 -20.76 39.91
C ALA A 11 15.14 -21.88 38.90
N LEU A 12 14.56 -22.99 39.37
CA LEU A 12 14.11 -24.09 38.51
C LEU A 12 12.84 -23.71 37.70
N THR A 13 11.96 -22.84 38.22
CA THR A 13 10.79 -22.34 37.46
C THR A 13 11.16 -21.29 36.42
N LEU A 14 12.31 -20.60 36.59
CA LEU A 14 12.81 -19.65 35.57
C LEU A 14 13.62 -20.36 34.45
N CYS A 15 14.05 -21.60 34.64
CA CYS A 15 14.69 -22.42 33.60
C CYS A 15 13.69 -23.23 32.76
N SER A 16 12.43 -23.30 33.14
CA SER A 16 11.39 -24.02 32.39
C SER A 16 10.69 -23.06 31.43
N CYS A 17 10.92 -23.28 30.15
CA CYS A 17 10.29 -22.65 28.98
C CYS A 17 11.10 -21.59 28.22
N TYR A 18 12.39 -21.69 28.10
CA TYR A 18 13.06 -21.18 26.91
C TYR A 18 13.21 -22.35 25.90
N ASN A 19 12.07 -22.82 25.38
CA ASN A 19 12.09 -23.55 24.12
C ASN A 19 12.59 -22.55 23.08
N LYS A 20 13.87 -22.63 22.73
CA LYS A 20 14.47 -21.86 21.67
C LYS A 20 13.72 -22.28 20.39
N GLU A 21 12.68 -21.52 20.01
CA GLU A 21 11.93 -21.81 18.79
C GLU A 21 12.93 -22.00 17.65
N ASN A 22 12.81 -23.14 16.96
CA ASN A 22 13.68 -23.41 15.83
C ASN A 22 13.30 -22.45 14.71
N ARG A 23 14.11 -21.43 14.48
CA ARG A 23 13.83 -20.37 13.52
C ARG A 23 13.69 -20.89 12.07
N GLU A 24 14.27 -22.06 11.77
CA GLU A 24 14.13 -22.74 10.48
C GLU A 24 12.73 -23.36 10.28
N GLU A 25 11.96 -23.56 11.34
CA GLU A 25 10.58 -24.05 11.30
C GLU A 25 9.54 -22.91 11.30
N ILE A 26 9.99 -21.67 11.14
CA ILE A 26 9.13 -20.48 11.12
C ILE A 26 9.32 -19.77 9.78
N LEU A 27 8.21 -19.40 9.15
CA LEU A 27 8.13 -18.47 8.02
C LEU A 27 7.46 -17.17 8.49
N LYS A 28 8.20 -16.07 8.54
CA LYS A 28 7.68 -14.75 8.84
C LYS A 28 7.29 -14.03 7.55
N VAL A 29 5.99 -13.85 7.36
CA VAL A 29 5.40 -13.16 6.21
C VAL A 29 4.98 -11.75 6.63
N TYR A 30 5.33 -10.74 5.83
CA TYR A 30 4.96 -9.36 6.07
C TYR A 30 4.32 -8.77 4.81
N ASN A 31 3.02 -8.47 4.88
CA ASN A 31 2.19 -8.12 3.73
C ASN A 31 1.27 -6.92 4.05
N TRP A 32 0.56 -6.45 3.07
CA TRP A 32 -0.55 -5.52 3.24
C TRP A 32 -1.70 -6.15 4.02
N ALA A 33 -2.50 -5.33 4.70
CA ALA A 33 -3.76 -5.78 5.30
C ALA A 33 -4.73 -6.25 4.20
N ASP A 34 -5.56 -7.26 4.50
CA ASP A 34 -6.61 -7.80 3.62
C ASP A 34 -6.13 -8.17 2.19
N TYR A 35 -4.89 -8.65 2.07
CA TYR A 35 -4.22 -8.83 0.78
C TYR A 35 -3.77 -10.27 0.52
N ILE A 36 -4.31 -11.24 1.23
CA ILE A 36 -4.13 -12.67 1.04
C ILE A 36 -5.27 -13.43 1.70
N ASP A 37 -5.67 -14.54 1.12
CA ASP A 37 -6.67 -15.41 1.69
C ASP A 37 -6.14 -16.21 2.90
N GLU A 38 -6.94 -16.33 3.95
CA GLU A 38 -6.54 -17.01 5.19
C GLU A 38 -6.35 -18.52 4.99
N ASP A 39 -7.14 -19.16 4.14
CA ASP A 39 -7.00 -20.59 3.82
C ASP A 39 -5.72 -20.85 3.01
N VAL A 40 -5.31 -19.90 2.16
CA VAL A 40 -4.02 -19.98 1.46
C VAL A 40 -2.87 -19.98 2.46
N LEU A 41 -2.91 -19.13 3.48
CA LEU A 41 -1.91 -19.11 4.55
C LEU A 41 -1.95 -20.41 5.38
N ALA A 42 -3.14 -20.89 5.75
CA ALA A 42 -3.32 -22.08 6.58
C ALA A 42 -2.91 -23.37 5.86
N ASN A 43 -3.08 -23.44 4.54
CA ASN A 43 -2.76 -24.63 3.74
C ASN A 43 -1.27 -24.71 3.36
N PHE A 44 -0.53 -23.60 3.32
CA PHE A 44 0.88 -23.59 2.95
C PHE A 44 1.76 -24.53 3.80
N PRO A 45 1.66 -24.60 5.14
CA PRO A 45 2.50 -25.50 5.96
C PRO A 45 2.35 -26.97 5.55
N LYS A 46 1.13 -27.43 5.30
CA LYS A 46 0.83 -28.79 4.86
C LYS A 46 1.43 -29.07 3.47
N TRP A 47 1.23 -28.15 2.54
CA TRP A 47 1.82 -28.25 1.21
C TRP A 47 3.35 -28.26 1.27
N TYR A 48 3.97 -27.39 2.07
CA TYR A 48 5.42 -27.32 2.25
C TYR A 48 5.98 -28.64 2.81
N GLU A 49 5.32 -29.23 3.82
CA GLU A 49 5.72 -30.51 4.40
C GLU A 49 5.66 -31.65 3.36
N GLN A 50 4.61 -31.68 2.54
CA GLN A 50 4.48 -32.66 1.43
C GLN A 50 5.62 -32.53 0.40
N GLN A 51 6.06 -31.32 0.11
CA GLN A 51 7.10 -31.05 -0.88
C GLN A 51 8.53 -31.29 -0.35
N THR A 52 8.76 -31.01 0.93
CA THR A 52 10.11 -30.96 1.50
C THR A 52 10.39 -31.98 2.60
N GLY A 53 9.35 -32.60 3.16
CA GLY A 53 9.43 -33.42 4.37
C GLY A 53 9.73 -32.62 5.66
N LYS A 54 9.74 -31.28 5.58
CA LYS A 54 10.01 -30.37 6.71
C LYS A 54 8.74 -29.64 7.11
N LYS A 55 8.57 -29.43 8.43
CA LYS A 55 7.49 -28.60 8.97
C LYS A 55 7.87 -27.13 8.95
N VAL A 56 6.85 -26.29 8.79
CA VAL A 56 6.96 -24.84 8.93
C VAL A 56 5.69 -24.30 9.55
N ARG A 57 5.80 -23.25 10.38
CA ARG A 57 4.69 -22.46 10.91
C ARG A 57 4.77 -21.06 10.34
N VAL A 58 3.68 -20.56 9.81
CA VAL A 58 3.59 -19.18 9.30
C VAL A 58 3.29 -18.22 10.45
N ILE A 59 4.06 -17.13 10.52
CA ILE A 59 3.75 -15.94 11.32
C ILE A 59 3.46 -14.83 10.30
N TYR A 60 2.18 -14.43 10.23
CA TYR A 60 1.73 -13.39 9.33
C TYR A 60 1.57 -12.05 10.06
N GLN A 61 2.13 -11.01 9.48
CA GLN A 61 2.03 -9.63 9.99
C GLN A 61 1.70 -8.70 8.83
N THR A 62 1.08 -7.56 9.15
CA THR A 62 0.65 -6.58 8.14
C THR A 62 1.30 -5.22 8.31
N PHE A 63 1.35 -4.47 7.21
CA PHE A 63 1.72 -3.06 7.17
C PHE A 63 0.76 -2.29 6.26
N ASP A 64 0.68 -0.98 6.48
CA ASP A 64 -0.19 -0.08 5.71
C ASP A 64 0.62 0.91 4.86
N ILE A 65 1.92 1.05 5.13
CA ILE A 65 2.80 2.03 4.49
C ILE A 65 4.14 1.37 4.13
N ASN A 66 4.49 1.39 2.85
CA ASN A 66 5.75 0.86 2.31
C ASN A 66 7.00 1.39 3.02
N GLU A 67 7.06 2.68 3.31
CA GLU A 67 8.22 3.32 3.93
C GLU A 67 8.42 2.89 5.39
N VAL A 68 7.33 2.60 6.11
CA VAL A 68 7.37 2.04 7.48
C VAL A 68 7.90 0.62 7.44
N MET A 69 7.38 -0.21 6.52
CA MET A 69 7.87 -1.57 6.30
C MET A 69 9.38 -1.58 5.96
N LEU A 70 9.79 -0.74 5.00
CA LEU A 70 11.19 -0.63 4.59
C LEU A 70 12.11 -0.21 5.74
N THR A 71 11.66 0.73 6.58
CA THR A 71 12.43 1.20 7.76
C THR A 71 12.71 0.06 8.74
N LYS A 72 11.74 -0.83 8.97
CA LYS A 72 11.94 -2.01 9.84
C LYS A 72 13.01 -2.95 9.28
N ILE A 73 13.04 -3.13 7.96
CA ILE A 73 14.05 -3.98 7.32
C ILE A 73 15.40 -3.28 7.27
N GLU A 74 15.46 -2.03 6.79
CA GLU A 74 16.71 -1.32 6.53
C GLU A 74 17.44 -0.91 7.82
N ARG A 75 16.70 -0.37 8.80
CA ARG A 75 17.26 0.15 10.06
C ARG A 75 17.08 -0.81 11.22
N GLY A 76 15.92 -1.48 11.29
CA GLY A 76 15.59 -2.43 12.35
C GLY A 76 16.26 -3.78 12.17
N HIS A 77 16.72 -4.12 10.95
CA HIS A 77 17.25 -5.44 10.60
C HIS A 77 16.32 -6.58 11.01
N GLU A 78 14.99 -6.32 10.92
CA GLU A 78 14.00 -7.32 11.30
C GLU A 78 14.07 -8.54 10.38
N ASP A 79 13.94 -9.73 10.97
CA ASP A 79 14.18 -11.03 10.32
C ASP A 79 12.92 -11.57 9.61
N TYR A 80 12.19 -10.71 8.88
CA TYR A 80 11.16 -11.17 7.97
C TYR A 80 11.76 -12.06 6.89
N ASP A 81 11.06 -13.15 6.55
CA ASP A 81 11.51 -14.08 5.53
C ASP A 81 11.00 -13.72 4.14
N VAL A 82 9.77 -13.21 4.08
CA VAL A 82 9.16 -12.79 2.82
C VAL A 82 8.29 -11.56 3.06
N VAL A 83 8.37 -10.59 2.15
CA VAL A 83 7.67 -9.30 2.21
C VAL A 83 7.09 -8.98 0.83
N CYS A 84 5.95 -8.29 0.78
CA CYS A 84 5.27 -7.91 -0.46
C CYS A 84 5.20 -6.38 -0.65
N PRO A 85 6.30 -5.71 -0.98
CA PRO A 85 6.30 -4.27 -1.30
C PRO A 85 5.81 -3.96 -2.71
N SER A 86 5.50 -2.68 -2.95
CA SER A 86 5.26 -2.17 -4.29
C SER A 86 6.56 -2.02 -5.10
N GLU A 87 6.42 -1.93 -6.44
CA GLU A 87 7.50 -1.91 -7.42
C GLU A 87 8.62 -0.91 -7.12
N TYR A 88 8.30 0.32 -6.75
CA TYR A 88 9.31 1.36 -6.47
C TYR A 88 10.11 1.09 -5.18
N ILE A 89 9.53 0.35 -4.23
CA ILE A 89 10.27 -0.12 -3.05
C ILE A 89 11.16 -1.30 -3.41
N ILE A 90 10.71 -2.19 -4.28
CA ILE A 90 11.56 -3.27 -4.81
C ILE A 90 12.80 -2.66 -5.47
N GLU A 91 12.63 -1.65 -6.32
CA GLU A 91 13.72 -0.91 -6.94
C GLU A 91 14.68 -0.31 -5.91
N ARG A 92 14.14 0.36 -4.87
CA ARG A 92 14.93 0.92 -3.76
C ARG A 92 15.68 -0.15 -2.97
N MET A 93 15.03 -1.30 -2.69
CA MET A 93 15.67 -2.40 -1.98
C MET A 93 16.80 -3.04 -2.81
N LEU A 94 16.64 -3.15 -4.13
CA LEU A 94 17.69 -3.59 -5.05
C LEU A 94 18.88 -2.61 -5.04
N ARG A 95 18.59 -1.32 -5.14
CA ARG A 95 19.62 -0.26 -5.09
C ARG A 95 20.43 -0.29 -3.80
N LYS A 96 19.76 -0.56 -2.67
CA LYS A 96 20.38 -0.59 -1.33
C LYS A 96 20.92 -1.95 -0.90
N ASP A 97 20.92 -2.95 -1.76
CA ASP A 97 21.39 -4.32 -1.44
C ASP A 97 20.66 -4.95 -0.23
N LEU A 98 19.35 -4.82 -0.21
CA LEU A 98 18.49 -5.30 0.88
C LEU A 98 17.74 -6.61 0.56
N LEU A 99 18.00 -7.23 -0.59
CA LEU A 99 17.31 -8.44 -1.05
C LEU A 99 18.27 -9.61 -1.24
N LEU A 100 17.77 -10.81 -0.97
CA LEU A 100 18.39 -12.07 -1.36
C LEU A 100 17.78 -12.55 -2.70
N PRO A 101 18.58 -13.20 -3.57
CA PRO A 101 18.03 -13.81 -4.78
C PRO A 101 17.09 -14.96 -4.40
N ILE A 102 16.02 -15.12 -5.20
CA ILE A 102 15.03 -16.20 -5.02
C ILE A 102 15.62 -17.48 -5.60
N ASP A 103 15.73 -18.51 -4.77
CA ASP A 103 16.07 -19.86 -5.23
C ASP A 103 14.87 -20.47 -5.95
N THR A 104 15.05 -20.83 -7.21
CA THR A 104 14.03 -21.47 -8.06
C THR A 104 14.19 -22.99 -8.16
N ALA A 105 15.12 -23.57 -7.42
CA ALA A 105 15.34 -25.02 -7.33
C ALA A 105 14.41 -25.64 -6.28
N PHE A 106 13.20 -26.02 -6.71
CA PHE A 106 12.14 -26.51 -5.81
C PHE A 106 12.18 -28.05 -5.57
N GLY A 107 13.25 -28.71 -5.92
CA GLY A 107 13.37 -30.16 -5.76
C GLY A 107 12.37 -30.93 -6.63
N LYS A 108 11.43 -31.65 -6.00
CA LYS A 108 10.38 -32.41 -6.73
C LYS A 108 9.17 -31.55 -7.12
N THR A 109 9.07 -30.35 -6.58
CA THR A 109 7.96 -29.42 -6.84
C THR A 109 8.11 -28.80 -8.22
N ALA A 110 7.00 -28.63 -8.94
CA ALA A 110 6.98 -27.85 -10.17
C ALA A 110 7.35 -26.39 -9.89
N ASN A 111 8.03 -25.75 -10.83
CA ASN A 111 8.30 -24.31 -10.76
C ASN A 111 7.06 -23.54 -11.26
N TYR A 112 6.22 -23.11 -10.31
CA TYR A 112 4.99 -22.35 -10.60
C TYR A 112 5.24 -20.88 -10.87
N ILE A 113 6.43 -20.34 -10.56
CA ILE A 113 6.83 -18.95 -10.88
C ILE A 113 6.72 -18.69 -12.39
N LYS A 114 6.93 -19.71 -13.23
CA LYS A 114 6.73 -19.63 -14.69
C LYS A 114 5.28 -19.33 -15.12
N ASN A 115 4.30 -19.43 -14.22
CA ASN A 115 2.91 -19.07 -14.49
C ASN A 115 2.68 -17.55 -14.46
N VAL A 116 3.63 -16.77 -13.95
CA VAL A 116 3.56 -15.30 -13.95
C VAL A 116 3.58 -14.80 -15.39
N SER A 117 2.75 -13.81 -15.70
CA SER A 117 2.67 -13.18 -17.00
C SER A 117 4.04 -12.66 -17.47
N PRO A 118 4.50 -13.02 -18.68
CA PRO A 118 5.74 -12.48 -19.22
C PRO A 118 5.74 -10.95 -19.30
N TYR A 119 4.59 -10.34 -19.55
CA TYR A 119 4.42 -8.90 -19.53
C TYR A 119 4.75 -8.30 -18.14
N ILE A 120 4.19 -8.87 -17.08
CA ILE A 120 4.44 -8.39 -15.72
C ILE A 120 5.90 -8.64 -15.31
N VAL A 121 6.51 -9.75 -15.74
CA VAL A 121 7.95 -10.00 -15.55
C VAL A 121 8.79 -8.92 -16.24
N GLN A 122 8.41 -8.51 -17.45
CA GLN A 122 9.09 -7.42 -18.16
C GLN A 122 8.94 -6.08 -17.42
N GLN A 123 7.75 -5.81 -16.85
CA GLN A 123 7.54 -4.59 -16.05
C GLN A 123 8.41 -4.60 -14.79
N ILE A 124 8.48 -5.72 -14.05
CA ILE A 124 9.35 -5.77 -12.86
C ILE A 124 10.81 -5.62 -13.24
N ASP A 125 11.26 -6.10 -14.39
CA ASP A 125 12.63 -5.96 -14.83
C ASP A 125 13.02 -4.50 -15.14
N ALA A 126 12.04 -3.63 -15.38
CA ALA A 126 12.29 -2.19 -15.48
C ALA A 126 12.71 -1.57 -14.12
N THR A 127 12.44 -2.24 -12.99
CA THR A 127 12.93 -1.84 -11.65
C THR A 127 14.35 -2.34 -11.34
N SER A 128 15.01 -3.04 -12.27
CA SER A 128 16.37 -3.56 -12.07
C SER A 128 17.33 -2.43 -11.73
N ASN A 129 18.14 -2.62 -10.70
CA ASN A 129 19.03 -1.59 -10.20
C ASN A 129 20.33 -2.17 -9.66
N ASN A 130 21.39 -1.38 -9.64
CA ASN A 130 22.69 -1.75 -9.09
C ASN A 130 23.24 -3.09 -9.64
N GLY A 131 23.04 -3.36 -10.93
CA GLY A 131 23.46 -4.60 -11.60
C GLY A 131 22.62 -5.84 -11.25
N ARG A 132 21.52 -5.68 -10.49
CA ARG A 132 20.59 -6.75 -10.11
C ARG A 132 19.38 -6.74 -11.02
N ILE A 133 19.13 -7.85 -11.71
CA ILE A 133 17.95 -8.06 -12.54
C ILE A 133 16.77 -8.41 -11.60
N ALA A 134 15.70 -7.62 -11.65
CA ALA A 134 14.66 -7.64 -10.63
C ALA A 134 13.93 -9.00 -10.52
N HIS A 135 13.62 -9.68 -11.62
CA HIS A 135 12.93 -11.00 -11.55
C HIS A 135 13.72 -12.10 -10.83
N ARG A 136 15.03 -11.88 -10.55
CA ARG A 136 15.82 -12.81 -9.72
C ARG A 136 15.63 -12.59 -8.22
N TYR A 137 15.05 -11.46 -7.82
CA TYR A 137 14.90 -11.02 -6.43
C TYR A 137 13.45 -10.80 -6.03
N ALA A 138 12.55 -10.67 -6.99
CA ALA A 138 11.15 -10.40 -6.76
C ALA A 138 10.26 -11.17 -7.72
N VAL A 139 9.11 -11.63 -7.23
CA VAL A 139 8.06 -12.26 -8.04
C VAL A 139 6.80 -11.44 -7.91
N PRO A 140 6.26 -10.88 -9.01
CA PRO A 140 5.02 -10.13 -9.00
C PRO A 140 3.87 -10.94 -8.40
N TYR A 141 3.01 -10.27 -7.64
CA TYR A 141 1.90 -10.88 -6.91
C TYR A 141 0.55 -10.40 -7.46
N MET A 142 0.19 -9.16 -7.17
CA MET A 142 -1.00 -8.50 -7.67
C MET A 142 -0.62 -7.26 -8.48
N TRP A 143 -1.51 -6.84 -9.39
CA TRP A 143 -1.29 -5.67 -10.23
C TRP A 143 -2.61 -4.97 -10.54
N GLY A 144 -2.52 -3.76 -11.06
CA GLY A 144 -3.68 -2.99 -11.46
C GLY A 144 -3.34 -1.61 -11.99
N THR A 145 -4.37 -0.80 -12.17
CA THR A 145 -4.26 0.59 -12.61
C THR A 145 -4.79 1.53 -11.53
N ALA A 146 -4.33 2.78 -11.53
CA ALA A 146 -4.99 3.87 -10.85
C ALA A 146 -5.95 4.56 -11.82
N GLY A 147 -7.09 5.03 -11.32
CA GLY A 147 -8.10 5.69 -12.14
C GLY A 147 -9.13 6.44 -11.30
N ILE A 148 -10.23 6.79 -11.93
CA ILE A 148 -11.33 7.53 -11.32
C ILE A 148 -12.53 6.61 -11.12
N LEU A 149 -12.82 6.26 -9.87
CA LEU A 149 -14.11 5.70 -9.48
C LEU A 149 -15.10 6.84 -9.33
N TYR A 150 -16.25 6.77 -10.00
CA TYR A 150 -17.21 7.86 -10.05
C TYR A 150 -18.66 7.40 -9.89
N ASN A 151 -19.47 8.25 -9.28
CA ASN A 151 -20.91 8.04 -9.18
C ASN A 151 -21.60 8.50 -10.47
N LYS A 152 -22.19 7.55 -11.22
CA LYS A 152 -22.78 7.79 -12.55
C LYS A 152 -23.94 8.78 -12.54
N VAL A 153 -24.64 8.93 -11.41
CA VAL A 153 -25.75 9.88 -11.28
C VAL A 153 -25.24 11.33 -11.23
N HIS A 154 -24.07 11.55 -10.64
CA HIS A 154 -23.54 12.88 -10.39
C HIS A 154 -22.43 13.30 -11.36
N VAL A 155 -21.72 12.31 -11.93
CA VAL A 155 -20.56 12.52 -12.80
C VAL A 155 -20.82 11.83 -14.14
N PRO A 156 -20.96 12.58 -15.23
CA PRO A 156 -21.11 11.99 -16.56
C PRO A 156 -19.80 11.32 -17.00
N LEU A 157 -19.91 10.26 -17.79
CA LEU A 157 -18.77 9.48 -18.29
C LEU A 157 -17.65 10.35 -18.89
N LYS A 158 -18.02 11.34 -19.72
CA LYS A 158 -17.05 12.25 -20.35
C LYS A 158 -16.17 13.01 -19.35
N ASP A 159 -16.71 13.31 -18.15
CA ASP A 159 -15.95 13.98 -17.09
C ASP A 159 -15.00 12.96 -16.42
N ALA A 160 -15.43 11.71 -16.19
CA ALA A 160 -14.60 10.67 -15.59
C ALA A 160 -13.43 10.20 -16.49
N GLN A 161 -13.49 10.46 -17.80
CA GLN A 161 -12.47 10.06 -18.76
C GLN A 161 -11.26 10.99 -18.85
N THR A 162 -11.16 11.97 -17.96
CA THR A 162 -10.03 12.93 -17.91
C THR A 162 -9.68 13.29 -16.47
N TRP A 163 -8.39 13.45 -16.19
CA TRP A 163 -7.93 13.95 -14.89
C TRP A 163 -8.41 15.37 -14.58
N GLU A 164 -8.81 16.17 -15.59
CA GLU A 164 -9.38 17.51 -15.43
C GLU A 164 -10.50 17.53 -14.39
N THR A 165 -11.29 16.46 -14.34
CA THR A 165 -12.46 16.37 -13.47
C THR A 165 -12.11 16.54 -11.99
N LEU A 166 -10.92 16.13 -11.56
CA LEU A 166 -10.48 16.27 -10.16
C LEU A 166 -10.36 17.76 -9.78
N TRP A 167 -9.90 18.62 -10.70
CA TRP A 167 -9.75 20.07 -10.49
C TRP A 167 -11.03 20.86 -10.80
N ASN A 168 -12.09 20.21 -11.27
CA ASN A 168 -13.34 20.87 -11.58
C ASN A 168 -14.09 21.30 -10.31
N LYS A 169 -14.28 22.60 -10.14
CA LYS A 169 -14.97 23.20 -8.97
C LYS A 169 -16.40 22.69 -8.76
N LYS A 170 -17.03 22.12 -9.79
CA LYS A 170 -18.35 21.47 -9.71
C LYS A 170 -18.37 20.36 -8.65
N TYR A 171 -17.23 19.69 -8.44
CA TYR A 171 -17.10 18.55 -7.52
C TYR A 171 -16.45 18.92 -6.17
N ARG A 172 -16.50 20.22 -5.82
CA ARG A 172 -15.90 20.72 -4.57
C ARG A 172 -16.46 20.00 -3.33
N GLY A 173 -15.57 19.45 -2.50
CA GLY A 173 -15.92 18.69 -1.31
C GLY A 173 -16.60 17.35 -1.60
N LYS A 174 -16.41 16.79 -2.81
CA LYS A 174 -16.98 15.51 -3.24
C LYS A 174 -15.94 14.56 -3.85
N LEU A 175 -14.67 14.90 -3.73
CA LEU A 175 -13.55 14.14 -4.22
C LEU A 175 -12.81 13.45 -3.06
N LEU A 176 -12.56 12.17 -3.20
CA LEU A 176 -11.59 11.43 -2.40
C LEU A 176 -10.30 11.22 -3.20
N MET A 177 -9.17 11.37 -2.54
CA MET A 177 -7.85 11.14 -3.12
C MET A 177 -7.11 10.10 -2.31
N LYS A 178 -6.37 9.21 -2.96
CA LYS A 178 -5.48 8.28 -2.26
C LYS A 178 -4.45 9.03 -1.41
N ASP A 179 -4.30 8.60 -0.15
CA ASP A 179 -3.23 9.04 0.74
C ASP A 179 -1.89 8.38 0.36
N SER A 180 -1.62 8.40 -0.93
CA SER A 180 -0.40 7.95 -1.58
C SER A 180 0.22 9.14 -2.30
N TYR A 181 1.33 9.64 -1.76
CA TYR A 181 2.02 10.77 -2.37
C TYR A 181 2.47 10.47 -3.80
N ARG A 182 2.78 9.22 -4.12
CA ARG A 182 3.27 8.82 -5.43
C ARG A 182 2.18 8.83 -6.49
N ASP A 183 1.04 8.21 -6.21
CA ASP A 183 -0.11 8.22 -7.13
C ASP A 183 -0.60 9.66 -7.35
N SER A 184 -0.68 10.46 -6.27
CA SER A 184 -1.07 11.86 -6.34
C SER A 184 -0.04 12.71 -7.11
N TYR A 185 1.26 12.42 -6.96
CA TYR A 185 2.35 13.10 -7.67
C TYR A 185 2.24 12.90 -9.18
N GLY A 186 2.20 11.65 -9.62
CA GLY A 186 2.11 11.30 -11.03
C GLY A 186 0.86 11.88 -11.68
N THR A 187 -0.30 11.74 -11.02
CA THR A 187 -1.57 12.31 -11.50
C THR A 187 -1.50 13.83 -11.66
N ALA A 188 -0.89 14.55 -10.70
CA ALA A 188 -0.76 16.01 -10.78
C ALA A 188 0.17 16.46 -11.91
N LEU A 189 1.25 15.73 -12.21
CA LEU A 189 2.13 16.04 -13.35
C LEU A 189 1.49 15.72 -14.69
N ILE A 190 0.84 14.57 -14.82
CA ILE A 190 0.09 14.21 -16.03
C ILE A 190 -0.92 15.31 -16.37
N TRP A 191 -1.69 15.74 -15.37
CA TRP A 191 -2.67 16.81 -15.59
C TRP A 191 -2.02 18.15 -15.89
N ALA A 192 -0.97 18.55 -15.17
CA ALA A 192 -0.27 19.80 -15.41
C ALA A 192 0.26 19.91 -16.86
N HIS A 193 0.70 18.78 -17.42
CA HIS A 193 1.31 18.69 -18.74
C HIS A 193 0.42 18.01 -19.80
N HIS A 194 -0.90 17.95 -19.58
CA HIS A 194 -1.84 17.26 -20.48
C HIS A 194 -1.76 17.77 -21.94
N LYS A 195 -1.46 19.07 -22.17
CA LYS A 195 -1.30 19.65 -23.51
C LYS A 195 0.00 19.19 -24.18
N ASP A 196 1.08 19.05 -23.41
CA ASP A 196 2.37 18.57 -23.91
C ASP A 196 2.30 17.07 -24.22
N LEU A 197 1.55 16.30 -23.41
CA LEU A 197 1.20 14.90 -23.71
C LEU A 197 0.42 14.78 -25.02
N ALA A 198 -0.65 15.56 -25.17
CA ALA A 198 -1.50 15.56 -26.37
C ALA A 198 -0.73 15.96 -27.65
N SER A 199 0.29 16.78 -27.53
CA SER A 199 1.17 17.19 -28.65
C SER A 199 2.36 16.27 -28.89
N GLY A 200 2.58 15.26 -28.06
CA GLY A 200 3.72 14.35 -28.15
C GLY A 200 5.07 14.93 -27.70
N LYS A 201 5.07 16.09 -27.03
CA LYS A 201 6.29 16.69 -26.49
C LYS A 201 6.88 15.95 -25.30
N THR A 202 6.04 15.20 -24.59
CA THR A 202 6.42 14.39 -23.44
C THR A 202 5.61 13.11 -23.42
N THR A 203 5.96 12.19 -22.52
CA THR A 203 5.30 10.89 -22.34
C THR A 203 4.91 10.67 -20.89
N VAL A 204 3.94 9.79 -20.66
CA VAL A 204 3.50 9.45 -19.29
C VAL A 204 4.65 8.90 -18.43
N PRO A 205 5.51 7.96 -18.92
CA PRO A 205 6.67 7.51 -18.15
C PRO A 205 7.63 8.62 -17.75
N GLN A 206 7.86 9.59 -18.63
CA GLN A 206 8.73 10.73 -18.33
C GLN A 206 8.15 11.62 -17.24
N LEU A 207 6.85 11.95 -17.33
CA LEU A 207 6.19 12.82 -16.34
C LEU A 207 6.07 12.14 -14.97
N MET A 208 5.61 10.91 -14.93
CA MET A 208 5.37 10.23 -13.64
C MET A 208 6.65 10.06 -12.81
N ASN A 209 7.81 10.06 -13.46
CA ASN A 209 9.12 9.82 -12.86
C ASN A 209 10.05 11.04 -12.94
N ASP A 210 9.50 12.21 -13.24
CA ASP A 210 10.25 13.47 -13.16
C ASP A 210 10.21 14.02 -11.73
N TYR A 211 11.36 13.93 -11.05
CA TYR A 211 11.58 14.44 -9.70
C TYR A 211 12.47 15.68 -9.69
N SER A 212 12.54 16.41 -10.79
CA SER A 212 13.23 17.71 -10.85
C SER A 212 12.61 18.71 -9.87
N PRO A 213 13.36 19.70 -9.37
CA PRO A 213 12.82 20.74 -8.50
C PRO A 213 11.60 21.45 -9.11
N GLU A 214 11.59 21.67 -10.42
CA GLU A 214 10.51 22.28 -11.20
C GLU A 214 9.26 21.39 -11.19
N ALA A 215 9.43 20.08 -11.38
CA ALA A 215 8.34 19.11 -11.32
C ALA A 215 7.74 19.04 -9.92
N ILE A 216 8.57 18.96 -8.87
CA ILE A 216 8.13 18.94 -7.46
C ILE A 216 7.32 20.20 -7.13
N GLN A 217 7.80 21.39 -7.54
CA GLN A 217 7.08 22.64 -7.34
C GLN A 217 5.74 22.67 -8.10
N THR A 218 5.71 22.15 -9.33
CA THR A 218 4.51 22.04 -10.15
C THR A 218 3.47 21.15 -9.47
N VAL A 219 3.88 20.00 -8.92
CA VAL A 219 3.01 19.09 -8.16
C VAL A 219 2.47 19.78 -6.92
N GLU A 220 3.32 20.42 -6.11
CA GLU A 220 2.90 21.13 -4.91
C GLU A 220 1.82 22.16 -5.22
N LYS A 221 2.03 22.99 -6.24
CA LYS A 221 1.08 24.00 -6.68
C LYS A 221 -0.25 23.40 -7.11
N ASN A 222 -0.21 22.33 -7.93
CA ASN A 222 -1.42 21.70 -8.47
C ASN A 222 -2.23 20.97 -7.38
N LEU A 223 -1.56 20.24 -6.47
CA LEU A 223 -2.23 19.55 -5.37
C LEU A 223 -2.81 20.53 -4.36
N LYS A 224 -2.15 21.66 -4.09
CA LYS A 224 -2.72 22.76 -3.27
C LYS A 224 -3.94 23.39 -3.93
N ALA A 225 -3.94 23.54 -5.25
CA ALA A 225 -5.11 24.04 -6.01
C ALA A 225 -6.27 23.03 -6.02
N LEU A 226 -5.97 21.71 -5.97
CA LEU A 226 -6.94 20.63 -5.89
C LEU A 226 -7.63 20.55 -4.52
N LYS A 227 -6.94 20.92 -3.47
CA LYS A 227 -7.33 20.73 -2.07
C LYS A 227 -8.76 21.18 -1.73
N PRO A 228 -9.31 22.30 -2.24
CA PRO A 228 -10.70 22.67 -1.99
C PRO A 228 -11.75 21.69 -2.52
N ASN A 229 -11.40 20.80 -3.47
CA ASN A 229 -12.28 19.78 -4.01
C ASN A 229 -12.25 18.50 -3.16
N ILE A 230 -11.17 18.30 -2.39
CA ILE A 230 -10.93 17.08 -1.62
C ILE A 230 -11.80 17.09 -0.36
N GLU A 231 -12.62 16.05 -0.20
CA GLU A 231 -13.33 15.73 1.04
C GLU A 231 -12.42 15.00 2.03
N GLY A 232 -11.56 14.11 1.54
CA GLY A 232 -10.61 13.36 2.36
C GLY A 232 -9.48 12.72 1.56
N TRP A 233 -8.33 12.59 2.23
CA TRP A 233 -7.24 11.72 1.81
C TRP A 233 -7.49 10.34 2.39
N GLU A 234 -7.59 9.32 1.56
CA GLU A 234 -8.02 7.99 1.98
C GLU A 234 -6.98 6.92 1.63
N ALA A 235 -6.80 5.98 2.51
CA ALA A 235 -6.02 4.78 2.25
C ALA A 235 -6.93 3.59 1.93
N ASP A 236 -8.05 3.45 2.65
CA ASP A 236 -8.96 2.31 2.55
C ASP A 236 -10.45 2.68 2.64
N PHE A 237 -10.83 3.71 3.42
CA PHE A 237 -12.24 4.07 3.66
C PHE A 237 -12.97 4.63 2.43
N GLY A 238 -12.25 4.96 1.36
CA GLY A 238 -12.80 5.58 0.15
C GLY A 238 -13.80 4.68 -0.55
N LYS A 239 -13.51 3.40 -0.67
CA LYS A 239 -14.40 2.38 -1.26
C LYS A 239 -15.77 2.35 -0.59
N GLU A 240 -15.82 2.33 0.76
CA GLU A 240 -17.09 2.37 1.50
C GLU A 240 -17.82 3.72 1.38
N THR A 241 -17.10 4.83 1.34
CA THR A 241 -17.69 6.16 1.18
C THR A 241 -18.37 6.29 -0.17
N MET A 242 -17.75 5.78 -1.23
CA MET A 242 -18.32 5.72 -2.58
C MET A 242 -19.55 4.79 -2.64
N THR A 243 -19.49 3.61 -2.05
CA THR A 243 -20.60 2.65 -1.96
C THR A 243 -21.85 3.26 -1.34
N LYS A 244 -21.67 4.13 -0.33
CA LYS A 244 -22.75 4.85 0.35
C LYS A 244 -23.24 6.11 -0.42
N GLY A 245 -22.67 6.41 -1.60
CA GLY A 245 -23.00 7.58 -2.42
C GLY A 245 -22.66 8.94 -1.78
N LYS A 246 -21.78 8.97 -0.77
CA LYS A 246 -21.41 10.19 -0.03
C LYS A 246 -20.42 11.06 -0.81
N ALA A 247 -19.45 10.45 -1.49
CA ALA A 247 -18.56 11.12 -2.43
C ALA A 247 -19.01 10.85 -3.88
N TYR A 248 -18.56 11.70 -4.82
CA TYR A 248 -18.88 11.57 -6.24
C TYR A 248 -17.72 11.05 -7.07
N LEU A 249 -16.50 11.31 -6.62
CA LEU A 249 -15.26 10.96 -7.28
C LEU A 249 -14.30 10.36 -6.25
N ASN A 250 -13.58 9.31 -6.64
CA ASN A 250 -12.43 8.81 -5.90
C ASN A 250 -11.31 8.46 -6.88
N MET A 251 -10.14 9.07 -6.73
CA MET A 251 -8.94 8.59 -7.37
C MET A 251 -8.48 7.35 -6.61
N THR A 252 -8.60 6.17 -7.23
CA THR A 252 -8.40 4.89 -6.54
C THR A 252 -7.79 3.82 -7.45
N TRP A 253 -7.45 2.68 -6.87
CA TRP A 253 -6.94 1.51 -7.58
C TRP A 253 -8.08 0.63 -8.11
N SER A 254 -7.81 -0.08 -9.21
CA SER A 254 -8.81 -0.86 -9.94
C SER A 254 -9.47 -1.97 -9.10
N GLY A 255 -8.75 -2.62 -8.19
CA GLY A 255 -9.32 -3.64 -7.29
C GLY A 255 -10.34 -3.04 -6.31
N ASP A 256 -9.98 -1.93 -5.63
CA ASP A 256 -10.91 -1.20 -4.76
C ASP A 256 -12.15 -0.71 -5.52
N ALA A 257 -11.95 -0.30 -6.78
CA ALA A 257 -13.04 0.17 -7.63
C ALA A 257 -14.04 -0.94 -7.95
N VAL A 258 -13.57 -2.14 -8.30
CA VAL A 258 -14.46 -3.29 -8.59
C VAL A 258 -15.23 -3.69 -7.34
N TRP A 259 -14.56 -3.83 -6.21
CA TRP A 259 -15.22 -4.11 -4.94
C TRP A 259 -16.32 -3.07 -4.63
N ALA A 260 -16.00 -1.79 -4.75
CA ALA A 260 -16.95 -0.71 -4.49
C ALA A 260 -18.13 -0.72 -5.47
N ILE A 261 -17.91 -1.02 -6.76
CA ILE A 261 -18.96 -1.15 -7.77
C ILE A 261 -19.93 -2.27 -7.40
N ASP A 262 -19.42 -3.43 -7.00
CA ASP A 262 -20.25 -4.59 -6.68
C ASP A 262 -21.02 -4.40 -5.39
N GLU A 263 -20.43 -3.81 -4.35
CA GLU A 263 -21.14 -3.48 -3.12
C GLU A 263 -22.18 -2.36 -3.33
N ALA A 264 -21.87 -1.36 -4.16
CA ALA A 264 -22.77 -0.25 -4.46
C ALA A 264 -24.06 -0.71 -5.15
N LYS A 265 -23.98 -1.70 -6.06
CA LYS A 265 -25.16 -2.30 -6.72
C LYS A 265 -26.16 -2.86 -5.71
N LYS A 266 -25.68 -3.47 -4.61
CA LYS A 266 -26.53 -4.07 -3.56
C LYS A 266 -27.38 -3.03 -2.82
N VAL A 267 -26.95 -1.76 -2.82
CA VAL A 267 -27.63 -0.64 -2.14
C VAL A 267 -28.20 0.39 -3.11
N GLY A 268 -28.24 0.08 -4.43
CA GLY A 268 -28.84 0.92 -5.46
C GLY A 268 -28.00 2.15 -5.85
N VAL A 269 -26.69 2.14 -5.60
CA VAL A 269 -25.76 3.19 -6.05
C VAL A 269 -25.04 2.71 -7.30
N GLU A 270 -25.06 3.53 -8.37
CA GLU A 270 -24.41 3.21 -9.63
C GLU A 270 -23.04 3.87 -9.71
N LEU A 271 -21.99 3.05 -9.62
CA LEU A 271 -20.61 3.48 -9.78
C LEU A 271 -20.02 3.02 -11.13
N GLY A 272 -19.00 3.71 -11.58
CA GLY A 272 -18.17 3.34 -12.72
C GLY A 272 -16.72 3.68 -12.46
N TYR A 273 -15.81 3.08 -13.26
CA TYR A 273 -14.37 3.33 -13.15
C TYR A 273 -13.80 3.61 -14.54
N GLU A 274 -12.94 4.61 -14.62
CA GLU A 274 -12.23 4.98 -15.86
C GLU A 274 -10.75 5.21 -15.59
N VAL A 275 -9.91 4.70 -16.47
CA VAL A 275 -8.51 5.13 -16.58
C VAL A 275 -8.47 6.32 -17.54
N PRO A 276 -8.13 7.53 -17.09
CA PRO A 276 -8.17 8.72 -17.92
C PRO A 276 -7.34 8.63 -19.21
N LYS A 277 -7.81 9.33 -20.23
CA LYS A 277 -7.20 9.32 -21.59
C LYS A 277 -5.78 9.87 -21.62
N GLU A 278 -5.43 10.75 -20.69
CA GLU A 278 -4.09 11.32 -20.55
C GLU A 278 -3.06 10.29 -20.08
N GLY A 279 -3.51 9.12 -19.62
CA GLY A 279 -2.69 8.08 -19.03
C GLY A 279 -2.72 8.05 -17.51
N SER A 280 -2.17 7.01 -16.92
CA SER A 280 -2.21 6.78 -15.49
C SER A 280 -1.07 5.90 -14.99
N ASN A 281 -1.09 5.59 -13.70
CA ASN A 281 -0.23 4.59 -13.09
C ASN A 281 -0.74 3.16 -13.41
N ILE A 282 0.21 2.30 -13.80
CA ILE A 282 0.09 0.84 -13.72
C ILE A 282 1.07 0.39 -12.64
N TRP A 283 0.56 -0.32 -11.64
CA TRP A 283 1.34 -0.73 -10.49
C TRP A 283 1.33 -2.25 -10.31
N PHE A 284 2.30 -2.77 -9.62
CA PHE A 284 2.28 -4.13 -9.08
C PHE A 284 2.97 -4.18 -7.72
N ASP A 285 2.52 -5.13 -6.90
CA ASP A 285 3.23 -5.55 -5.70
C ASP A 285 3.93 -6.87 -5.96
N GLY A 286 5.03 -7.11 -5.30
CA GLY A 286 5.82 -8.33 -5.54
C GLY A 286 6.43 -8.89 -4.28
N TRP A 287 6.49 -10.21 -4.22
CA TRP A 287 7.13 -10.94 -3.13
C TRP A 287 8.64 -10.91 -3.25
N VAL A 288 9.30 -10.49 -2.19
CA VAL A 288 10.76 -10.42 -2.07
C VAL A 288 11.25 -11.14 -0.81
N ILE A 289 12.50 -11.58 -0.82
CA ILE A 289 13.18 -12.17 0.34
C ILE A 289 14.17 -11.13 0.88
N PRO A 290 13.91 -10.52 2.05
CA PRO A 290 14.82 -9.53 2.62
C PRO A 290 16.16 -10.13 3.00
N LYS A 291 17.21 -9.29 3.01
CA LYS A 291 18.60 -9.66 3.34
C LYS A 291 18.76 -10.35 4.69
N TYR A 292 17.91 -10.02 5.66
CA TYR A 292 17.97 -10.55 7.01
C TYR A 292 17.06 -11.76 7.24
N ALA A 293 16.47 -12.31 6.17
CA ALA A 293 15.67 -13.54 6.22
C ALA A 293 16.47 -14.70 6.80
N ARG A 294 15.85 -15.50 7.67
CA ARG A 294 16.46 -16.67 8.29
C ARG A 294 15.96 -17.99 7.74
N ASN A 295 14.83 -17.96 7.03
CA ASN A 295 14.24 -19.11 6.35
C ASN A 295 13.93 -18.80 4.88
N SER A 296 14.97 -18.39 4.14
CA SER A 296 14.87 -18.04 2.71
C SER A 296 14.36 -19.22 1.86
N LYS A 297 14.64 -20.47 2.28
CA LYS A 297 14.12 -21.66 1.58
C LYS A 297 12.59 -21.73 1.69
N ALA A 298 12.01 -21.63 2.88
CA ALA A 298 10.56 -21.64 3.04
C ALA A 298 9.92 -20.43 2.35
N ALA A 299 10.59 -19.26 2.35
CA ALA A 299 10.17 -18.07 1.62
C ALA A 299 10.08 -18.31 0.11
N ALA A 300 11.11 -18.93 -0.50
CA ALA A 300 11.09 -19.26 -1.93
C ALA A 300 9.97 -20.25 -2.27
N TYR A 301 9.74 -21.27 -1.42
CA TYR A 301 8.64 -22.21 -1.58
C TYR A 301 7.27 -21.52 -1.43
N PHE A 302 7.14 -20.56 -0.49
CA PHE A 302 5.91 -19.80 -0.31
C PHE A 302 5.59 -18.95 -1.55
N ILE A 303 6.58 -18.25 -2.08
CA ILE A 303 6.44 -17.49 -3.34
C ILE A 303 6.02 -18.42 -4.49
N ASN A 304 6.68 -19.58 -4.62
CA ASN A 304 6.33 -20.56 -5.64
C ASN A 304 4.90 -21.11 -5.46
N TYR A 305 4.48 -21.38 -4.22
CA TYR A 305 3.14 -21.84 -3.88
C TYR A 305 2.06 -20.83 -4.31
N LEU A 306 2.28 -19.55 -4.06
CA LEU A 306 1.37 -18.48 -4.46
C LEU A 306 1.21 -18.32 -5.97
N CYS A 307 2.17 -18.83 -6.77
CA CYS A 307 2.10 -18.82 -8.22
C CYS A 307 1.33 -20.02 -8.82
N GLN A 308 0.75 -20.91 -8.01
CA GLN A 308 -0.19 -21.92 -8.49
C GLN A 308 -1.49 -21.24 -8.92
N GLN A 309 -2.07 -21.66 -10.04
CA GLN A 309 -3.26 -21.01 -10.60
C GLN A 309 -4.46 -21.08 -9.66
N ASP A 310 -4.65 -22.21 -8.95
CA ASP A 310 -5.73 -22.36 -7.97
C ASP A 310 -5.56 -21.42 -6.78
N VAL A 311 -4.34 -21.31 -6.26
CA VAL A 311 -4.00 -20.41 -5.15
C VAL A 311 -4.15 -18.95 -5.57
N ALA A 312 -3.75 -18.60 -6.79
CA ALA A 312 -3.93 -17.27 -7.35
C ALA A 312 -5.42 -16.91 -7.46
N LEU A 313 -6.27 -17.81 -7.96
CA LEU A 313 -7.71 -17.61 -8.05
C LEU A 313 -8.35 -17.39 -6.68
N THR A 314 -8.02 -18.21 -5.67
CA THR A 314 -8.51 -18.04 -4.30
C THR A 314 -8.13 -16.66 -3.73
N ASN A 315 -6.88 -16.23 -3.94
CA ASN A 315 -6.46 -14.90 -3.51
C ASN A 315 -7.19 -13.77 -4.25
N MET A 316 -7.44 -13.92 -5.56
CA MET A 316 -8.18 -12.93 -6.34
C MET A 316 -9.62 -12.79 -5.87
N GLU A 317 -10.29 -13.91 -5.57
CA GLU A 317 -11.66 -13.93 -5.06
C GLU A 317 -11.78 -13.19 -3.71
N THR A 318 -10.84 -13.44 -2.81
CA THR A 318 -10.83 -12.82 -1.47
C THR A 318 -10.45 -11.34 -1.52
N THR A 319 -9.42 -10.99 -2.30
CA THR A 319 -8.86 -9.63 -2.28
C THR A 319 -9.53 -8.66 -3.24
N GLY A 320 -10.20 -9.16 -4.28
CA GLY A 320 -10.74 -8.35 -5.39
C GLY A 320 -9.68 -7.83 -6.36
N TYR A 321 -8.39 -8.14 -6.15
CA TYR A 321 -7.29 -7.71 -7.03
C TYR A 321 -6.90 -8.81 -8.02
N VAL A 322 -6.23 -8.42 -9.09
CA VAL A 322 -5.79 -9.34 -10.15
C VAL A 322 -4.40 -9.87 -9.84
N SER A 323 -4.27 -11.19 -9.83
CA SER A 323 -2.96 -11.85 -9.73
C SER A 323 -2.12 -11.62 -10.99
N SER A 324 -0.80 -11.58 -10.82
CA SER A 324 0.18 -11.61 -11.91
C SER A 324 0.24 -12.98 -12.64
N VAL A 325 -0.43 -13.99 -12.12
CA VAL A 325 -0.48 -15.33 -12.72
C VAL A 325 -1.39 -15.34 -13.97
N ALA A 326 -0.83 -15.70 -15.12
CA ALA A 326 -1.47 -15.66 -16.43
C ALA A 326 -1.67 -17.07 -17.04
N GLY A 327 -2.07 -18.03 -16.21
CA GLY A 327 -2.30 -19.40 -16.66
C GLY A 327 -3.63 -19.59 -17.40
N LYS A 328 -3.73 -20.70 -18.12
CA LYS A 328 -4.95 -21.06 -18.88
C LYS A 328 -6.17 -21.13 -17.95
N LYS A 329 -6.03 -21.76 -16.77
CA LYS A 329 -7.11 -21.90 -15.80
C LYS A 329 -7.59 -20.54 -15.30
N VAL A 330 -6.68 -19.59 -15.03
CA VAL A 330 -7.06 -18.23 -14.62
C VAL A 330 -7.88 -17.54 -15.71
N LEU A 331 -7.46 -17.65 -16.98
CA LEU A 331 -8.22 -17.09 -18.10
C LEU A 331 -9.62 -17.71 -18.22
N GLU A 332 -9.74 -19.03 -18.08
CA GLU A 332 -11.01 -19.76 -18.22
C GLU A 332 -11.98 -19.45 -17.06
N GLU A 333 -11.51 -19.48 -15.82
CA GLU A 333 -12.35 -19.24 -14.62
C GLU A 333 -12.78 -17.77 -14.48
N MET A 334 -11.97 -16.82 -14.97
CA MET A 334 -12.29 -15.41 -14.93
C MET A 334 -13.13 -14.95 -16.12
N SER A 335 -13.28 -15.77 -17.16
CA SER A 335 -14.05 -15.43 -18.36
C SER A 335 -15.56 -15.53 -18.11
N ASP A 336 -16.28 -14.46 -18.45
CA ASP A 336 -17.74 -14.39 -18.36
C ASP A 336 -18.29 -13.62 -19.57
N GLU A 337 -18.78 -14.36 -20.58
CA GLU A 337 -19.32 -13.78 -21.82
C GLU A 337 -20.67 -13.09 -21.57
N GLU A 338 -21.44 -13.54 -20.59
CA GLU A 338 -22.74 -12.93 -20.25
C GLU A 338 -22.53 -11.58 -19.56
N ALA A 339 -21.62 -11.50 -18.58
CA ALA A 339 -21.32 -10.26 -17.88
C ALA A 339 -20.49 -9.30 -18.73
N TYR A 340 -19.60 -9.80 -19.59
CA TYR A 340 -18.69 -9.01 -20.43
C TYR A 340 -18.83 -9.38 -21.92
N PRO A 341 -19.93 -8.98 -22.60
CA PRO A 341 -20.23 -9.39 -23.97
C PRO A 341 -19.24 -8.84 -25.02
N HIS A 342 -18.48 -7.79 -24.67
CA HIS A 342 -17.46 -7.23 -25.55
C HIS A 342 -16.09 -7.80 -25.24
N THR A 343 -15.43 -8.32 -26.27
CA THR A 343 -14.06 -8.84 -26.13
C THR A 343 -13.04 -7.72 -25.94
N ILE A 344 -12.01 -8.00 -25.14
CA ILE A 344 -10.84 -7.15 -24.94
C ILE A 344 -9.57 -7.88 -25.36
N ASN A 345 -8.54 -7.13 -25.79
CA ASN A 345 -7.27 -7.70 -26.19
C ASN A 345 -6.30 -7.77 -25.00
N LEU A 346 -6.16 -8.96 -24.44
CA LEU A 346 -5.24 -9.29 -23.35
C LEU A 346 -4.07 -10.16 -23.81
N ALA A 347 -3.72 -10.14 -25.11
CA ALA A 347 -2.60 -10.91 -25.63
C ALA A 347 -1.26 -10.52 -24.99
N TYR A 348 -1.13 -9.29 -24.51
CA TYR A 348 0.04 -8.84 -23.76
C TYR A 348 0.20 -9.60 -22.42
N PHE A 349 -0.91 -10.02 -21.79
CA PHE A 349 -0.91 -10.66 -20.48
C PHE A 349 -0.97 -12.19 -20.55
N PHE A 350 -1.92 -12.75 -21.32
CA PHE A 350 -2.15 -14.20 -21.45
C PHE A 350 -1.54 -14.83 -22.72
N GLY A 351 -0.83 -14.06 -23.54
CA GLY A 351 -0.41 -14.48 -24.88
C GLY A 351 -1.59 -14.54 -25.84
N GLU A 352 -1.43 -15.21 -27.00
CA GLU A 352 -2.45 -15.29 -28.07
C GLU A 352 -3.84 -15.73 -27.59
N LYS A 353 -3.91 -16.53 -26.51
CA LYS A 353 -5.19 -17.00 -25.94
C LYS A 353 -6.03 -15.87 -25.35
N GLY A 354 -5.40 -14.77 -24.93
CA GLY A 354 -6.07 -13.60 -24.39
C GLY A 354 -6.52 -12.57 -25.44
N ARG A 355 -6.34 -12.83 -26.76
CA ARG A 355 -6.63 -11.83 -27.80
C ARG A 355 -8.10 -11.40 -27.86
N ASN A 356 -9.04 -12.28 -27.55
CA ASN A 356 -10.48 -12.04 -27.57
C ASN A 356 -11.08 -12.53 -26.25
N ALA A 357 -10.68 -11.93 -25.15
CA ALA A 357 -11.10 -12.36 -23.81
C ALA A 357 -12.37 -11.63 -23.35
N HIS A 358 -13.28 -12.36 -22.71
CA HIS A 358 -14.48 -11.85 -22.05
C HIS A 358 -14.22 -11.70 -20.54
N LEU A 359 -13.44 -10.69 -20.17
CA LEU A 359 -13.04 -10.43 -18.78
C LEU A 359 -13.47 -9.03 -18.35
N ASN A 360 -13.52 -8.82 -17.03
CA ASN A 360 -13.78 -7.50 -16.45
C ASN A 360 -12.70 -6.49 -16.93
N PRO A 361 -13.07 -5.47 -17.75
CA PRO A 361 -12.10 -4.53 -18.30
C PRO A 361 -11.48 -3.57 -17.27
N ILE A 362 -12.01 -3.51 -16.06
CA ILE A 362 -11.43 -2.75 -14.95
C ILE A 362 -10.26 -3.51 -14.35
N LEU A 363 -10.43 -4.82 -14.16
CA LEU A 363 -9.40 -5.71 -13.62
C LEU A 363 -8.35 -6.04 -14.67
N TYR A 364 -8.78 -6.35 -15.89
CA TYR A 364 -7.93 -6.67 -17.04
C TYR A 364 -8.12 -5.61 -18.12
N PRO A 365 -7.44 -4.46 -18.03
CA PRO A 365 -7.60 -3.39 -19.00
C PRO A 365 -7.12 -3.81 -20.39
N ASP A 366 -7.81 -3.35 -21.43
CA ASP A 366 -7.40 -3.56 -22.82
C ASP A 366 -5.97 -3.05 -23.07
N SER A 367 -5.28 -3.66 -24.03
CA SER A 367 -3.90 -3.28 -24.39
C SER A 367 -3.75 -1.78 -24.70
N SER A 368 -4.78 -1.14 -25.25
CA SER A 368 -4.79 0.31 -25.53
C SER A 368 -4.82 1.16 -24.25
N VAL A 369 -5.41 0.65 -23.16
CA VAL A 369 -5.39 1.30 -21.85
C VAL A 369 -4.01 1.18 -21.23
N VAL A 370 -3.46 -0.02 -21.23
CA VAL A 370 -2.13 -0.30 -20.66
C VAL A 370 -1.04 0.50 -21.38
N ALA A 371 -1.14 0.64 -22.70
CA ALA A 371 -0.18 1.38 -23.52
C ALA A 371 -0.04 2.88 -23.16
N ARG A 372 -1.04 3.46 -22.48
CA ARG A 372 -0.99 4.85 -22.00
C ARG A 372 -0.69 4.98 -20.51
N CYS A 373 -0.45 3.87 -19.82
CA CYS A 373 -0.05 3.85 -18.42
C CYS A 373 1.46 3.73 -18.26
N ALA A 374 1.97 4.14 -17.11
CA ALA A 374 3.36 3.99 -16.74
C ALA A 374 3.51 3.55 -15.29
N MET A 375 4.60 2.89 -15.01
CA MET A 375 4.99 2.46 -13.68
C MET A 375 5.71 3.61 -12.94
N ILE A 376 5.53 3.65 -11.63
CA ILE A 376 6.26 4.56 -10.74
C ILE A 376 7.62 3.94 -10.42
N HIS A 377 8.69 4.73 -10.53
CA HIS A 377 10.05 4.37 -10.13
C HIS A 377 10.45 4.99 -8.79
N ASP A 378 11.49 4.46 -8.17
CA ASP A 378 12.05 5.05 -6.94
C ASP A 378 12.57 6.48 -7.22
N ALA A 379 12.13 7.45 -6.39
CA ALA A 379 12.59 8.83 -6.49
C ALA A 379 14.08 9.00 -6.09
N GLY A 380 14.74 7.93 -5.67
CA GLY A 380 16.15 7.95 -5.32
C GLY A 380 16.49 8.98 -4.25
N ASP A 381 17.45 9.83 -4.56
CA ASP A 381 17.93 10.87 -3.65
C ASP A 381 16.96 12.06 -3.51
N HIS A 382 15.97 12.19 -4.41
CA HIS A 382 14.89 13.19 -4.33
C HIS A 382 13.75 12.82 -3.38
N THR A 383 13.83 11.63 -2.74
CA THR A 383 12.79 11.18 -1.79
C THR A 383 12.53 12.20 -0.66
N PRO A 384 13.54 12.84 -0.04
CA PRO A 384 13.30 13.84 1.00
C PRO A 384 12.52 15.05 0.51
N GLU A 385 12.82 15.57 -0.67
CA GLU A 385 12.16 16.72 -1.28
C GLU A 385 10.68 16.40 -1.61
N VAL A 386 10.42 15.21 -2.13
CA VAL A 386 9.04 14.75 -2.44
C VAL A 386 8.23 14.57 -1.17
N LEU A 387 8.82 14.02 -0.10
CA LEU A 387 8.15 13.90 1.20
C LEU A 387 7.89 15.25 1.87
N ASP A 388 8.81 16.20 1.75
CA ASP A 388 8.62 17.58 2.23
C ASP A 388 7.48 18.28 1.48
N MET A 389 7.46 18.16 0.14
CA MET A 389 6.35 18.64 -0.69
C MET A 389 5.02 18.04 -0.24
N TRP A 390 4.95 16.72 -0.02
CA TRP A 390 3.75 16.03 0.43
C TRP A 390 3.28 16.53 1.80
N SER A 391 4.21 16.70 2.74
CA SER A 391 3.94 17.28 4.05
C SER A 391 3.34 18.68 3.95
N LYS A 392 3.85 19.53 3.05
CA LYS A 392 3.31 20.87 2.78
C LYS A 392 1.90 20.82 2.17
N VAL A 393 1.63 19.88 1.28
CA VAL A 393 0.29 19.67 0.72
C VAL A 393 -0.70 19.22 1.80
N LYS A 394 -0.31 18.29 2.66
CA LYS A 394 -1.16 17.77 3.75
C LYS A 394 -1.30 18.77 4.91
N GLY A 395 -0.21 19.42 5.33
CA GLY A 395 -0.12 20.24 6.53
C GLY A 395 -1.00 21.49 6.54
N ASP A 396 -1.28 22.07 5.36
CA ASP A 396 -2.21 23.20 5.25
C ASP A 396 -3.67 22.86 5.66
N ASN A 397 -3.94 21.60 6.07
CA ASN A 397 -5.25 21.18 6.61
C ASN A 397 -5.42 21.50 8.11
N LEU A 398 -4.37 21.85 8.83
CA LEU A 398 -4.51 22.42 10.16
C LEU A 398 -5.00 23.85 9.99
N GLY A 399 -6.32 24.02 9.84
CA GLY A 399 -6.93 25.33 9.74
C GLY A 399 -6.44 26.22 10.88
N GLY A 400 -6.10 27.47 10.58
CA GLY A 400 -5.61 28.43 11.61
C GLY A 400 -6.48 28.46 12.87
N GLY A 401 -7.77 28.12 12.77
CA GLY A 401 -8.67 27.95 13.91
C GLY A 401 -8.28 26.82 14.87
N LEU A 402 -7.78 25.67 14.39
CA LEU A 402 -7.34 24.57 15.26
C LEU A 402 -6.02 24.94 15.98
N VAL A 403 -5.11 25.61 15.27
CA VAL A 403 -3.86 26.10 15.88
C VAL A 403 -4.16 27.13 16.97
N ILE A 404 -5.06 28.09 16.70
CA ILE A 404 -5.51 29.08 17.68
C ILE A 404 -6.20 28.38 18.85
N PHE A 405 -7.06 27.40 18.61
CA PHE A 405 -7.71 26.61 19.66
C PHE A 405 -6.68 25.89 20.55
N LEU A 406 -5.71 25.19 19.96
CA LEU A 406 -4.66 24.50 20.72
C LEU A 406 -3.80 25.51 21.55
N LEU A 407 -3.45 26.66 20.97
CA LEU A 407 -2.71 27.70 21.67
C LEU A 407 -3.53 28.29 22.82
N THR A 408 -4.85 28.50 22.65
CA THR A 408 -5.72 28.99 23.74
C THR A 408 -5.86 27.98 24.87
N VAL A 409 -5.97 26.68 24.55
CA VAL A 409 -6.00 25.59 25.57
C VAL A 409 -4.69 25.52 26.34
N ILE A 410 -3.53 25.63 25.67
CA ILE A 410 -2.21 25.66 26.33
C ILE A 410 -2.09 26.89 27.25
N ALA A 411 -2.51 28.06 26.77
CA ALA A 411 -2.51 29.30 27.57
C ALA A 411 -3.41 29.17 28.81
N ALA A 412 -4.64 28.65 28.66
CA ALA A 412 -5.56 28.42 29.77
C ALA A 412 -5.00 27.43 30.81
N LEU A 413 -4.37 26.35 30.37
CA LEU A 413 -3.71 25.37 31.26
C LEU A 413 -2.53 26.01 32.00
N THR A 414 -1.75 26.86 31.35
CA THR A 414 -0.62 27.58 31.95
C THR A 414 -1.10 28.53 33.03
N VAL A 415 -2.16 29.29 32.72
CA VAL A 415 -2.80 30.21 33.71
C VAL A 415 -3.36 29.41 34.90
N PHE A 416 -4.04 28.30 34.65
CA PHE A 416 -4.58 27.44 35.72
C PHE A 416 -3.48 26.91 36.65
N VAL A 417 -2.36 26.43 36.08
CA VAL A 417 -1.21 25.96 36.87
C VAL A 417 -0.59 27.11 37.67
N ALA A 418 -0.50 28.30 37.08
CA ALA A 418 0.02 29.51 37.79
C ALA A 418 -0.89 29.90 38.97
N ILE A 419 -2.21 29.92 38.80
CA ILE A 419 -3.19 30.17 39.86
C ILE A 419 -3.03 29.15 40.99
N LYS A 420 -2.99 27.82 40.66
CA LYS A 420 -2.79 26.76 41.66
C LYS A 420 -1.48 26.91 42.43
N LYS A 421 -0.38 27.26 41.77
CA LYS A 421 0.91 27.55 42.42
C LYS A 421 0.81 28.77 43.32
N TYR A 422 0.12 29.81 42.89
CA TYR A 422 -0.08 31.02 43.69
C TYR A 422 -0.92 30.77 44.96
N GLU A 423 -2.03 30.04 44.84
CA GLU A 423 -2.85 29.61 45.97
C GLU A 423 -2.05 28.76 46.96
N HIS A 424 -1.26 27.82 46.48
CA HIS A 424 -0.40 26.98 47.32
C HIS A 424 0.67 27.82 48.06
N TYR A 425 1.26 28.79 47.35
CA TYR A 425 2.20 29.75 47.99
C TYR A 425 1.50 30.61 49.05
N LYS A 426 0.32 31.14 48.78
CA LYS A 426 -0.49 31.93 49.73
C LYS A 426 -0.84 31.11 50.98
N HIS A 427 -1.29 29.86 50.83
CA HIS A 427 -1.57 28.96 51.95
C HIS A 427 -0.31 28.66 52.78
N ARG A 428 0.83 28.42 52.17
CA ARG A 428 2.11 28.25 52.90
C ARG A 428 2.53 29.48 53.66
N ARG A 429 2.29 30.67 53.14
CA ARG A 429 2.61 31.94 53.78
C ARG A 429 1.70 32.22 54.99
N LEU A 430 0.42 31.92 54.90
CA LEU A 430 -0.54 32.04 55.98
C LEU A 430 -0.26 31.03 57.10
N SER A 431 0.04 29.80 56.82
CA SER A 431 0.40 28.78 57.82
C SER A 431 1.71 29.11 58.55
N ARG A 432 2.68 29.75 57.88
CA ARG A 432 3.92 30.26 58.52
C ARG A 432 3.65 31.45 59.43
N LYS A 433 2.69 32.36 59.11
CA LYS A 433 2.27 33.46 59.98
C LYS A 433 1.57 32.93 61.23
N HIS A 434 0.68 31.97 61.12
CA HIS A 434 -0.01 31.34 62.27
C HIS A 434 0.97 30.65 63.22
N ARG A 435 1.95 29.93 62.72
CA ARG A 435 2.99 29.32 63.57
C ARG A 435 3.85 30.34 64.29
N ARG A 436 4.17 31.51 63.70
CA ARG A 436 4.92 32.56 64.37
C ARG A 436 4.14 33.28 65.51
N HIS A 437 2.81 33.39 65.42
CA HIS A 437 1.97 33.93 66.48
C HIS A 437 1.76 32.95 67.64
N HIS A 438 1.89 31.67 67.46
CA HIS A 438 1.81 30.65 68.54
C HIS A 438 3.12 30.55 69.34
N VAL A 439 4.28 30.89 68.79
CA VAL A 439 5.57 30.83 69.47
C VAL A 439 5.86 32.10 70.34
N ILE A 440 5.09 33.19 70.14
CA ILE A 440 5.25 34.47 70.93
C ILE A 440 4.27 34.46 72.14
N ARG A 441 3.45 33.47 72.37
CA ARG A 441 2.52 33.36 73.48
C ARG A 441 2.81 32.21 74.46
N LEU A 442 4.00 31.61 74.38
CA LEU A 442 4.59 30.75 75.43
C LEU A 442 5.83 31.44 75.96
#